data_cc5022dee4e1f5259e248c10f150aced
#
_entry.id   cc5022dee4e1f5259e248c10f150aced
#
_cell.length_a   1.000
_cell.length_b   1.000
_cell.length_c   1.000
_cell.angle_alpha   90.00
_cell.angle_beta   90.00
_cell.angle_gamma   90.00
#
_symmetry.space_group_name_H-M   'P 1'
#
loop_
_entity.id
_entity.type
_entity.pdbx_description
1 polymer ?
#
loop_
_entity_poly.entity_id
_entity_poly.type
_entity_poly.pdbx_seq_one_letter_code
_entity_poly.pdbx_strand_id
1 'polypeptide(L)'
;MKKIWLGLVAGTFLLPAPMQAIAAPPTADQLAAQVEALTKQLESLKKQLAEVKAAQDKTSSTVESVSEKVEKSAKSLKSNLEFSGDYRFRVDSTRAHVTNYWNQMDVLTASNTMTQWNSAQLGQKLMPMMAMFPPALQQQLGGVMQQWDSMSQQQRFAVLNGMMGALTEQQRAAMMNMFGAEMQKSYKTQNDLLYTNRLRLNMNAKPTENVEFKGRLSMYKIWGMESAEATAVPFGMNGFLYDPNITRRPNDNTVRVEMAYVNWSDIGGLPIWFSVGRRPTVDGPPLNLKYNYDKRYATPVALGVDWTFDGLTLGYQYSDPVPGKARICYGRGYEAGFANIPNTPSLNDTDLYGLSWDIIDDKSQNLFANVQLFKAADVPNYMEMRPINFPMLVDPGQPLPINDPLMSTAYKGYQVGDIYHLSGVFMHKLMGIDYFLSAGLNRTDNRFVDHYGMYPGLLNAPGEDENHWGWAAFLGVRIPVEQLNSKIGLEYNHGSQYWISFTPAADDLYLSKLATRGDVAEVYWIYDIPDTPLTKFGKAFIRAGYQYYWIDYTNSGSWMGKPIKMEDAKSLLNAQQFAPVDHMDNFYATFEVFF
;
A
#
# COMPACT_ATOMS: atom_id res chain seq x y z
N MET A 1 -24.69 -19.93 29.40
CA MET A 1 -25.62 -20.22 30.54
C MET A 1 -26.27 -21.58 30.29
N LYS A 2 -25.76 -22.63 30.90
CA LYS A 2 -26.46 -23.88 31.12
C LYS A 2 -25.92 -24.43 32.43
N LYS A 3 -26.73 -24.30 33.49
CA LYS A 3 -26.46 -24.86 34.81
C LYS A 3 -26.70 -26.36 34.73
N ILE A 4 -25.65 -27.13 34.98
CA ILE A 4 -25.78 -28.57 35.21
C ILE A 4 -26.06 -28.74 36.70
N TRP A 5 -27.26 -29.18 37.03
CA TRP A 5 -27.66 -29.63 38.35
C TRP A 5 -27.10 -31.03 38.61
N LEU A 6 -26.22 -31.15 39.58
CA LEU A 6 -25.90 -32.46 40.18
C LEU A 6 -26.90 -32.72 41.28
N GLY A 7 -27.84 -33.64 41.01
CA GLY A 7 -28.79 -34.12 42.00
C GLY A 7 -28.11 -35.11 42.95
N LEU A 8 -28.07 -34.73 44.23
CA LEU A 8 -27.72 -35.60 45.32
C LEU A 8 -28.96 -36.44 45.64
N VAL A 9 -28.97 -37.72 45.30
CA VAL A 9 -29.99 -38.68 45.71
C VAL A 9 -29.64 -39.17 47.11
N ALA A 10 -30.25 -38.56 48.14
CA ALA A 10 -30.30 -39.10 49.49
C ALA A 10 -31.48 -40.06 49.55
N GLY A 11 -31.22 -41.35 49.43
CA GLY A 11 -32.20 -42.36 49.62
C GLY A 11 -32.49 -42.55 51.10
N THR A 12 -33.63 -42.01 51.57
CA THR A 12 -34.20 -42.37 52.89
C THR A 12 -34.94 -43.66 52.76
N PHE A 13 -34.35 -44.71 53.30
CA PHE A 13 -35.07 -45.97 53.57
C PHE A 13 -35.98 -45.80 54.81
N LEU A 14 -37.29 -45.68 54.61
CA LEU A 14 -38.31 -45.87 55.63
C LEU A 14 -38.63 -47.36 55.70
N LEU A 15 -38.12 -48.04 56.73
CA LEU A 15 -38.58 -49.37 57.13
C LEU A 15 -39.82 -49.21 58.01
N PRO A 16 -40.88 -50.01 57.78
CA PRO A 16 -42.02 -50.02 58.69
C PRO A 16 -41.64 -50.73 60.00
N ALA A 17 -42.02 -50.12 61.10
CA ALA A 17 -41.82 -50.64 62.44
C ALA A 17 -42.74 -51.90 62.65
N PRO A 18 -42.21 -53.06 63.07
CA PRO A 18 -43.04 -54.13 63.59
C PRO A 18 -43.35 -53.85 65.06
N MET A 19 -44.60 -54.10 65.41
CA MET A 19 -45.10 -54.08 66.77
C MET A 19 -44.24 -54.91 67.70
N GLN A 20 -43.93 -54.39 68.89
CA GLN A 20 -43.14 -54.98 69.93
C GLN A 20 -43.83 -56.28 70.48
N ALA A 21 -43.13 -57.35 70.31
CA ALA A 21 -43.27 -58.48 71.29
C ALA A 21 -42.19 -58.18 72.38
N ILE A 22 -42.63 -58.17 73.65
CA ILE A 22 -41.73 -57.98 74.80
C ILE A 22 -40.85 -59.25 74.88
N ALA A 23 -39.62 -59.12 74.43
CA ALA A 23 -38.60 -60.13 74.57
C ALA A 23 -37.92 -59.95 75.95
N ALA A 24 -37.67 -61.05 76.63
CA ALA A 24 -36.89 -61.07 77.85
C ALA A 24 -35.54 -60.37 77.74
N PRO A 25 -34.99 -59.75 78.76
CA PRO A 25 -33.74 -59.04 78.72
C PRO A 25 -32.62 -59.97 78.21
N PRO A 26 -31.81 -59.54 77.28
CA PRO A 26 -30.75 -60.38 76.72
C PRO A 26 -29.75 -60.75 77.79
N THR A 27 -29.31 -61.99 77.78
CA THR A 27 -28.30 -62.53 78.69
C THR A 27 -26.95 -61.82 78.44
N ALA A 28 -26.09 -61.75 79.47
CA ALA A 28 -24.81 -61.08 79.37
C ALA A 28 -23.97 -61.59 78.18
N ASP A 29 -24.07 -62.81 77.78
CA ASP A 29 -23.38 -63.43 76.66
C ASP A 29 -23.96 -62.97 75.29
N GLN A 30 -25.27 -62.71 75.21
CA GLN A 30 -25.90 -62.20 74.02
C GLN A 30 -25.54 -60.75 73.77
N LEU A 31 -25.42 -59.95 74.84
CA LEU A 31 -24.93 -58.55 74.77
C LEU A 31 -23.44 -58.52 74.39
N ALA A 32 -22.61 -59.40 74.88
CA ALA A 32 -21.21 -59.54 74.54
C ALA A 32 -21.02 -59.85 73.03
N ALA A 33 -21.81 -60.78 72.51
CA ALA A 33 -21.82 -61.18 71.10
C ALA A 33 -22.27 -60.02 70.18
N GLN A 34 -23.29 -59.21 70.58
CA GLN A 34 -23.73 -58.01 69.86
C GLN A 34 -22.71 -56.93 69.87
N VAL A 35 -22.05 -56.71 71.00
CA VAL A 35 -20.91 -55.71 71.09
C VAL A 35 -19.77 -56.13 70.22
N GLU A 36 -19.40 -57.41 70.19
CA GLU A 36 -18.35 -57.89 69.29
C GLU A 36 -18.71 -57.74 67.81
N ALA A 37 -19.96 -58.06 67.41
CA ALA A 37 -20.46 -57.87 66.05
C ALA A 37 -20.47 -56.38 65.62
N LEU A 38 -20.96 -55.52 66.51
CA LEU A 38 -20.91 -54.04 66.27
C LEU A 38 -19.49 -53.52 66.20
N THR A 39 -18.58 -54.03 67.03
CA THR A 39 -17.16 -53.65 66.97
C THR A 39 -16.51 -54.04 65.63
N LYS A 40 -16.82 -55.29 65.14
CA LYS A 40 -16.37 -55.73 63.82
C LYS A 40 -16.98 -54.90 62.66
N GLN A 41 -18.24 -54.51 62.76
CA GLN A 41 -18.89 -53.64 61.81
C GLN A 41 -18.24 -52.20 61.80
N LEU A 42 -17.94 -51.69 62.99
CA LEU A 42 -17.30 -50.39 63.16
C LEU A 42 -15.86 -50.35 62.59
N GLU A 43 -15.12 -51.44 62.75
CA GLU A 43 -13.80 -51.60 62.11
C GLU A 43 -13.88 -51.69 60.61
N SER A 44 -14.88 -52.44 60.07
CA SER A 44 -15.14 -52.56 58.65
C SER A 44 -15.53 -51.20 58.04
N LEU A 45 -16.42 -50.46 58.72
CA LEU A 45 -16.80 -49.09 58.30
C LEU A 45 -15.65 -48.11 58.36
N LYS A 46 -14.79 -48.19 59.40
CA LYS A 46 -13.58 -47.40 59.48
C LYS A 46 -12.61 -47.65 58.30
N LYS A 47 -12.47 -48.92 57.91
CA LYS A 47 -11.64 -49.31 56.77
C LYS A 47 -12.23 -48.81 55.46
N GLN A 48 -13.53 -48.94 55.25
CA GLN A 48 -14.21 -48.40 54.07
C GLN A 48 -14.10 -46.87 53.99
N LEU A 49 -14.23 -46.16 55.11
CA LEU A 49 -14.09 -44.73 55.18
C LEU A 49 -12.65 -44.28 54.82
N ALA A 50 -11.64 -45.04 55.28
CA ALA A 50 -10.25 -44.78 54.94
C ALA A 50 -9.99 -45.02 53.44
N GLU A 51 -10.56 -46.06 52.84
CA GLU A 51 -10.46 -46.34 51.41
C GLU A 51 -11.16 -45.27 50.56
N VAL A 52 -12.37 -44.83 50.95
CA VAL A 52 -13.10 -43.74 50.28
C VAL A 52 -12.33 -42.42 50.40
N LYS A 53 -11.76 -42.14 51.56
CA LYS A 53 -10.97 -40.94 51.78
C LYS A 53 -9.70 -40.91 50.92
N ALA A 54 -8.99 -42.06 50.85
CA ALA A 54 -7.83 -42.22 49.98
C ALA A 54 -8.19 -42.09 48.47
N ALA A 55 -9.35 -42.65 48.08
CA ALA A 55 -9.86 -42.49 46.71
C ALA A 55 -10.27 -41.04 46.40
N GLN A 56 -10.87 -40.33 47.36
CA GLN A 56 -11.22 -38.91 47.24
C GLN A 56 -9.98 -38.01 47.12
N ASP A 57 -8.96 -38.24 47.94
CA ASP A 57 -7.71 -37.49 47.90
C ASP A 57 -6.98 -37.70 46.55
N LYS A 58 -6.99 -38.95 46.05
CA LYS A 58 -6.44 -39.28 44.73
C LYS A 58 -7.22 -38.65 43.59
N THR A 59 -8.53 -38.56 43.69
CA THR A 59 -9.39 -37.88 42.71
C THR A 59 -9.18 -36.37 42.76
N SER A 60 -9.09 -35.75 43.93
CA SER A 60 -8.80 -34.34 44.12
C SER A 60 -7.44 -33.97 43.51
N SER A 61 -6.40 -34.73 43.78
CA SER A 61 -5.07 -34.44 43.20
C SER A 61 -5.04 -34.61 41.68
N THR A 62 -5.81 -35.55 41.13
CA THR A 62 -5.97 -35.74 39.69
C THR A 62 -6.73 -34.57 39.07
N VAL A 63 -7.82 -34.11 39.70
CA VAL A 63 -8.58 -32.93 39.23
C VAL A 63 -7.74 -31.66 39.27
N GLU A 64 -6.95 -31.44 40.32
CA GLU A 64 -6.01 -30.31 40.39
C GLU A 64 -4.96 -30.37 39.27
N SER A 65 -4.35 -31.54 39.04
CA SER A 65 -3.36 -31.69 37.96
C SER A 65 -3.94 -31.50 36.57
N VAL A 66 -5.17 -31.94 36.33
CA VAL A 66 -5.88 -31.70 35.05
C VAL A 66 -6.26 -30.23 34.91
N SER A 67 -6.74 -29.59 35.98
CA SER A 67 -7.08 -28.17 35.99
C SER A 67 -5.84 -27.32 35.69
N GLU A 68 -4.70 -27.63 36.31
CA GLU A 68 -3.44 -26.95 36.07
C GLU A 68 -2.93 -27.13 34.63
N LYS A 69 -3.06 -28.35 34.08
CA LYS A 69 -2.73 -28.62 32.66
C LYS A 69 -3.65 -27.89 31.69
N VAL A 70 -4.95 -27.84 31.97
CA VAL A 70 -5.93 -27.10 31.17
C VAL A 70 -5.65 -25.60 31.23
N GLU A 71 -5.31 -25.06 32.40
CA GLU A 71 -4.99 -23.65 32.57
C GLU A 71 -3.67 -23.26 31.88
N LYS A 72 -2.64 -24.10 31.96
CA LYS A 72 -1.37 -23.95 31.22
C LYS A 72 -1.59 -24.04 29.72
N SER A 73 -2.39 -24.99 29.24
CA SER A 73 -2.74 -25.13 27.83
C SER A 73 -3.54 -23.92 27.31
N ALA A 74 -4.51 -23.45 28.11
CA ALA A 74 -5.31 -22.27 27.77
C ALA A 74 -4.44 -20.99 27.75
N LYS A 75 -3.51 -20.82 28.68
CA LYS A 75 -2.52 -19.74 28.68
C LYS A 75 -1.57 -19.84 27.48
N SER A 76 -1.10 -21.03 27.14
CA SER A 76 -0.25 -21.29 25.97
C SER A 76 -0.98 -20.96 24.67
N LEU A 77 -2.23 -21.37 24.51
CA LEU A 77 -3.05 -21.03 23.34
C LEU A 77 -3.32 -19.53 23.23
N LYS A 78 -3.60 -18.84 24.35
CA LYS A 78 -3.76 -17.39 24.38
C LYS A 78 -2.46 -16.62 24.07
N SER A 79 -1.29 -17.17 24.42
CA SER A 79 -0.01 -16.54 24.14
C SER A 79 0.47 -16.76 22.71
N ASN A 80 -0.03 -17.79 22.01
CA ASN A 80 0.43 -18.20 20.69
C ASN A 80 -0.42 -17.66 19.53
N LEU A 81 -1.61 -17.12 19.82
CA LEU A 81 -2.48 -16.49 18.83
C LEU A 81 -3.02 -15.17 19.38
N GLU A 82 -2.65 -14.09 18.75
CA GLU A 82 -3.03 -12.72 19.12
C GLU A 82 -3.78 -12.06 17.98
N PHE A 83 -4.91 -11.44 18.30
CA PHE A 83 -5.67 -10.60 17.38
C PHE A 83 -5.64 -9.16 17.86
N SER A 84 -5.55 -8.25 16.91
CA SER A 84 -5.68 -6.80 17.14
C SER A 84 -6.27 -6.15 15.89
N GLY A 85 -6.65 -4.91 15.99
CA GLY A 85 -7.17 -4.22 14.84
C GLY A 85 -7.20 -2.71 15.02
N ASP A 86 -7.57 -2.04 13.94
CA ASP A 86 -7.92 -0.65 13.97
C ASP A 86 -9.12 -0.35 13.08
N TYR A 87 -9.92 0.60 13.52
CA TYR A 87 -10.97 1.19 12.72
C TYR A 87 -10.73 2.68 12.60
N ARG A 88 -10.87 3.22 11.39
CA ARG A 88 -10.74 4.64 11.11
C ARG A 88 -11.95 5.12 10.31
N PHE A 89 -12.61 6.14 10.81
CA PHE A 89 -13.46 7.02 10.03
C PHE A 89 -12.65 8.25 9.61
N ARG A 90 -12.82 8.68 8.36
CA ARG A 90 -12.10 9.85 7.83
C ARG A 90 -13.00 10.68 6.93
N VAL A 91 -12.84 11.99 7.03
CA VAL A 91 -13.45 13.02 6.18
C VAL A 91 -12.34 13.79 5.50
N ASP A 92 -12.47 14.00 4.21
CA ASP A 92 -11.54 14.81 3.41
C ASP A 92 -12.29 15.88 2.63
N SER A 93 -11.66 17.05 2.50
CA SER A 93 -12.07 18.14 1.62
C SER A 93 -10.87 18.56 0.80
N THR A 94 -10.93 18.34 -0.50
CA THR A 94 -9.81 18.55 -1.42
C THR A 94 -10.17 19.58 -2.47
N ARG A 95 -9.25 20.51 -2.75
CA ARG A 95 -9.34 21.48 -3.82
C ARG A 95 -8.06 21.45 -4.63
N ALA A 96 -8.19 21.59 -5.94
CA ALA A 96 -7.05 21.62 -6.84
C ALA A 96 -7.28 22.62 -7.98
N HIS A 97 -6.19 23.16 -8.48
CA HIS A 97 -6.17 24.01 -9.66
C HIS A 97 -5.40 23.30 -10.78
N VAL A 98 -6.02 23.22 -11.94
CA VAL A 98 -5.43 22.70 -13.18
C VAL A 98 -5.03 23.88 -14.04
N THR A 99 -3.78 23.89 -14.49
CA THR A 99 -3.27 24.95 -15.39
C THR A 99 -3.71 24.70 -16.84
N ASN A 100 -3.48 25.68 -17.73
CA ASN A 100 -3.74 25.48 -19.15
C ASN A 100 -2.87 24.38 -19.74
N TYR A 101 -3.44 23.52 -20.59
CA TYR A 101 -2.69 22.44 -21.21
C TYR A 101 -3.33 21.95 -22.51
N TRP A 102 -2.57 21.25 -23.33
CA TRP A 102 -3.06 20.46 -24.43
C TRP A 102 -3.26 19.01 -23.98
N ASN A 103 -4.45 18.47 -24.23
CA ASN A 103 -4.70 17.06 -23.95
C ASN A 103 -3.98 16.20 -24.99
N GLN A 104 -3.14 15.29 -24.57
CA GLN A 104 -2.36 14.43 -25.46
C GLN A 104 -3.25 13.57 -26.38
N MET A 105 -4.38 13.10 -25.88
CA MET A 105 -5.30 12.27 -26.67
C MET A 105 -5.99 13.10 -27.78
N ASP A 106 -6.34 14.35 -27.49
CA ASP A 106 -6.94 15.24 -28.50
C ASP A 106 -5.91 15.57 -29.60
N VAL A 107 -4.66 15.84 -29.20
CA VAL A 107 -3.54 16.10 -30.11
C VAL A 107 -3.23 14.89 -30.98
N LEU A 108 -3.19 13.68 -30.38
CA LEU A 108 -2.99 12.44 -31.11
C LEU A 108 -4.15 12.16 -32.07
N THR A 109 -5.39 12.41 -31.65
CA THR A 109 -6.59 12.24 -32.50
C THR A 109 -6.54 13.19 -33.71
N ALA A 110 -6.21 14.45 -33.49
CA ALA A 110 -6.04 15.42 -34.56
C ALA A 110 -4.91 15.01 -35.52
N SER A 111 -3.75 14.61 -35.00
CA SER A 111 -2.63 14.13 -35.80
C SER A 111 -2.98 12.89 -36.61
N ASN A 112 -3.68 11.94 -36.00
CA ASN A 112 -4.14 10.74 -36.68
C ASN A 112 -5.11 11.05 -37.82
N THR A 113 -6.06 11.97 -37.59
CA THR A 113 -6.99 12.45 -38.63
C THR A 113 -6.22 13.01 -39.81
N MET A 114 -5.17 13.82 -39.56
CA MET A 114 -4.31 14.34 -40.63
C MET A 114 -3.62 13.22 -41.43
N THR A 115 -3.14 12.16 -40.74
CA THR A 115 -2.44 11.06 -41.41
C THR A 115 -3.36 10.15 -42.22
N GLN A 116 -4.65 10.11 -41.92
CA GLN A 116 -5.64 9.30 -42.67
C GLN A 116 -6.11 10.00 -43.96
N TRP A 117 -5.99 11.31 -44.07
CA TRP A 117 -6.41 12.05 -45.23
C TRP A 117 -5.41 11.90 -46.39
N ASN A 118 -5.92 11.91 -47.60
CA ASN A 118 -5.07 11.97 -48.78
C ASN A 118 -4.50 13.39 -48.98
N SER A 119 -3.52 13.51 -49.88
CA SER A 119 -2.81 14.78 -50.12
C SER A 119 -3.78 15.91 -50.55
N ALA A 120 -4.81 15.60 -51.32
CA ALA A 120 -5.78 16.59 -51.78
C ALA A 120 -6.68 17.10 -50.62
N GLN A 121 -7.18 16.18 -49.78
CA GLN A 121 -7.98 16.53 -48.60
C GLN A 121 -7.17 17.37 -47.59
N LEU A 122 -5.96 16.90 -47.26
CA LEU A 122 -5.09 17.58 -46.33
C LEU A 122 -4.66 18.95 -46.88
N GLY A 123 -4.27 19.02 -48.14
CA GLY A 123 -3.86 20.25 -48.80
C GLY A 123 -4.99 21.30 -48.81
N GLN A 124 -6.22 20.89 -49.16
CA GLN A 124 -7.39 21.77 -49.14
C GLN A 124 -7.66 22.32 -47.73
N LYS A 125 -7.52 21.49 -46.69
CA LYS A 125 -7.76 21.90 -45.29
C LYS A 125 -6.65 22.84 -44.79
N LEU A 126 -5.41 22.61 -45.19
CA LEU A 126 -4.27 23.45 -44.79
C LEU A 126 -4.13 24.73 -45.63
N MET A 127 -4.78 24.83 -46.80
CA MET A 127 -4.69 26.00 -47.68
C MET A 127 -4.88 27.35 -46.97
N PRO A 128 -5.85 27.55 -46.05
CA PRO A 128 -6.04 28.81 -45.35
C PRO A 128 -4.85 29.21 -44.47
N MET A 129 -4.05 28.24 -44.04
CA MET A 129 -2.90 28.46 -43.17
C MET A 129 -1.59 28.63 -43.92
N MET A 130 -1.56 28.27 -45.21
CA MET A 130 -0.31 28.30 -45.99
C MET A 130 0.40 29.67 -45.92
N ALA A 131 -0.36 30.76 -45.93
CA ALA A 131 0.20 32.11 -45.81
C ALA A 131 0.83 32.39 -44.43
N MET A 132 0.50 31.65 -43.41
CA MET A 132 1.07 31.77 -42.06
C MET A 132 2.40 31.03 -41.91
N PHE A 133 2.71 30.10 -42.81
CA PHE A 133 3.92 29.29 -42.72
C PHE A 133 5.14 30.01 -43.30
N PRO A 134 6.33 29.78 -42.73
CA PRO A 134 7.56 30.27 -43.32
C PRO A 134 7.73 29.76 -44.77
N PRO A 135 8.33 30.56 -45.71
CA PRO A 135 8.49 30.16 -47.11
C PRO A 135 9.22 28.80 -47.27
N ALA A 136 10.21 28.51 -46.44
CA ALA A 136 10.93 27.25 -46.43
C ALA A 136 10.02 26.07 -46.12
N LEU A 137 9.08 26.22 -45.16
CA LEU A 137 8.13 25.22 -44.79
C LEU A 137 7.04 25.02 -45.85
N GLN A 138 6.61 26.11 -46.52
CA GLN A 138 5.67 25.99 -47.66
C GLN A 138 6.27 25.15 -48.78
N GLN A 139 7.55 25.35 -49.10
CA GLN A 139 8.27 24.58 -50.13
C GLN A 139 8.43 23.09 -49.68
N GLN A 140 8.77 22.85 -48.42
CA GLN A 140 8.90 21.52 -47.87
C GLN A 140 7.55 20.80 -47.88
N LEU A 141 6.45 21.45 -47.50
CA LEU A 141 5.09 20.92 -47.58
C LEU A 141 4.70 20.53 -49.00
N GLY A 142 5.04 21.36 -50.01
CA GLY A 142 4.79 21.04 -51.41
C GLY A 142 5.48 19.73 -51.83
N GLY A 143 6.73 19.52 -51.41
CA GLY A 143 7.48 18.30 -51.69
C GLY A 143 6.90 17.07 -50.95
N VAL A 144 6.51 17.25 -49.70
CA VAL A 144 5.89 16.18 -48.86
C VAL A 144 4.53 15.79 -49.45
N MET A 145 3.69 16.75 -49.88
CA MET A 145 2.36 16.45 -50.41
C MET A 145 2.42 15.61 -51.69
N GLN A 146 3.49 15.76 -52.51
CA GLN A 146 3.67 14.91 -53.69
C GLN A 146 3.93 13.44 -53.37
N GLN A 147 4.50 13.15 -52.20
CA GLN A 147 4.82 11.80 -51.77
C GLN A 147 3.82 11.26 -50.74
N TRP A 148 2.96 12.12 -50.21
CA TRP A 148 2.07 11.82 -49.07
C TRP A 148 1.25 10.56 -49.25
N ASP A 149 0.61 10.40 -50.42
CA ASP A 149 -0.28 9.28 -50.70
C ASP A 149 0.45 7.93 -50.84
N SER A 150 1.77 7.97 -51.09
CA SER A 150 2.62 6.78 -51.14
C SER A 150 3.23 6.41 -49.78
N MET A 151 3.15 7.31 -48.78
CA MET A 151 3.69 7.08 -47.44
C MET A 151 2.79 6.19 -46.62
N SER A 152 3.39 5.33 -45.78
CA SER A 152 2.69 4.66 -44.71
C SER A 152 2.18 5.68 -43.67
N GLN A 153 1.17 5.32 -42.91
CA GLN A 153 0.64 6.18 -41.85
C GLN A 153 1.73 6.59 -40.84
N GLN A 154 2.62 5.68 -40.50
CA GLN A 154 3.77 5.94 -39.61
C GLN A 154 4.73 7.00 -40.20
N GLN A 155 5.04 6.90 -41.49
CA GLN A 155 5.86 7.90 -42.17
C GLN A 155 5.18 9.28 -42.19
N ARG A 156 3.86 9.31 -42.45
CA ARG A 156 3.06 10.55 -42.39
C ARG A 156 3.10 11.16 -40.99
N PHE A 157 2.96 10.35 -39.95
CA PHE A 157 3.05 10.79 -38.55
C PHE A 157 4.43 11.38 -38.20
N ALA A 158 5.52 10.71 -38.60
CA ALA A 158 6.88 11.20 -38.39
C ALA A 158 7.11 12.54 -39.12
N VAL A 159 6.59 12.69 -40.33
CA VAL A 159 6.66 13.94 -41.09
C VAL A 159 5.89 15.06 -40.39
N LEU A 160 4.68 14.80 -39.91
CA LEU A 160 3.89 15.79 -39.15
C LEU A 160 4.62 16.25 -37.87
N ASN A 161 5.18 15.31 -37.13
CA ASN A 161 5.95 15.64 -35.92
C ASN A 161 7.18 16.52 -36.24
N GLY A 162 7.91 16.20 -37.30
CA GLY A 162 9.03 17.03 -37.77
C GLY A 162 8.59 18.45 -38.17
N MET A 163 7.45 18.55 -38.84
CA MET A 163 6.89 19.86 -39.21
C MET A 163 6.44 20.67 -38.01
N MET A 164 5.82 19.99 -37.00
CA MET A 164 5.41 20.68 -35.77
C MET A 164 6.56 21.36 -35.06
N GLY A 165 7.74 20.77 -35.07
CA GLY A 165 8.97 21.38 -34.50
C GLY A 165 9.35 22.69 -35.17
N ALA A 166 9.09 22.87 -36.47
CA ALA A 166 9.43 24.07 -37.25
C ALA A 166 8.41 25.22 -37.12
N LEU A 167 7.22 24.96 -36.56
CA LEU A 167 6.14 25.93 -36.39
C LEU A 167 6.28 26.71 -35.09
N THR A 168 5.80 27.96 -35.09
CA THR A 168 5.56 28.71 -33.85
C THR A 168 4.40 28.10 -33.06
N GLU A 169 4.33 28.41 -31.76
CA GLU A 169 3.24 27.91 -30.89
C GLU A 169 1.85 28.31 -31.44
N GLN A 170 1.71 29.54 -31.92
CA GLN A 170 0.45 30.02 -32.51
C GLN A 170 0.06 29.24 -33.77
N GLN A 171 1.04 28.91 -34.63
CA GLN A 171 0.80 28.15 -35.85
C GLN A 171 0.43 26.70 -35.54
N ARG A 172 1.12 26.08 -34.56
CA ARG A 172 0.79 24.74 -34.03
C ARG A 172 -0.65 24.69 -33.50
N ALA A 173 -0.99 25.65 -32.65
CA ALA A 173 -2.32 25.74 -32.08
C ALA A 173 -3.40 25.92 -33.16
N ALA A 174 -3.18 26.83 -34.12
CA ALA A 174 -4.11 27.04 -35.20
C ALA A 174 -4.32 25.75 -36.05
N MET A 175 -3.23 25.03 -36.34
CA MET A 175 -3.30 23.77 -37.08
C MET A 175 -4.06 22.70 -36.31
N MET A 176 -3.78 22.48 -35.03
CA MET A 176 -4.45 21.49 -34.22
C MET A 176 -5.95 21.79 -34.02
N ASN A 177 -6.28 23.08 -33.82
CA ASN A 177 -7.68 23.51 -33.70
C ASN A 177 -8.51 23.20 -34.97
N MET A 178 -7.90 23.29 -36.15
CA MET A 178 -8.56 22.92 -37.41
C MET A 178 -8.92 21.44 -37.48
N PHE A 179 -8.23 20.59 -36.72
CA PHE A 179 -8.46 19.14 -36.64
C PHE A 179 -9.12 18.71 -35.32
N GLY A 180 -9.65 19.67 -34.55
CA GLY A 180 -10.49 19.40 -33.38
C GLY A 180 -9.76 19.25 -32.05
N ALA A 181 -8.44 19.49 -31.99
CA ALA A 181 -7.74 19.58 -30.73
C ALA A 181 -7.71 21.04 -30.25
N GLU A 182 -8.15 21.29 -29.03
CA GLU A 182 -8.16 22.62 -28.41
C GLU A 182 -7.39 22.62 -27.10
N MET A 183 -6.73 23.76 -26.80
CA MET A 183 -6.07 23.94 -25.52
C MET A 183 -7.13 24.01 -24.42
N GLN A 184 -7.02 23.13 -23.45
CA GLN A 184 -7.85 23.12 -22.25
C GLN A 184 -7.48 24.32 -21.39
N LYS A 185 -8.48 25.13 -21.03
CA LYS A 185 -8.30 26.30 -20.16
C LYS A 185 -8.16 25.85 -18.71
N SER A 186 -7.41 26.64 -17.93
CA SER A 186 -7.29 26.42 -16.49
C SER A 186 -8.66 26.39 -15.79
N TYR A 187 -8.79 25.52 -14.83
CA TYR A 187 -10.01 25.38 -14.03
C TYR A 187 -9.69 24.96 -12.59
N LYS A 188 -10.65 25.19 -11.70
CA LYS A 188 -10.63 24.66 -10.34
C LYS A 188 -11.52 23.44 -10.26
N THR A 189 -11.07 22.44 -9.54
CA THR A 189 -11.86 21.25 -9.22
C THR A 189 -11.82 21.01 -7.71
N GLN A 190 -12.87 20.42 -7.17
CA GLN A 190 -12.98 20.16 -5.74
C GLN A 190 -13.82 18.94 -5.44
N ASN A 191 -13.47 18.28 -4.35
CA ASN A 191 -14.34 17.32 -3.68
C ASN A 191 -14.55 17.83 -2.26
N ASP A 192 -15.74 18.37 -1.99
CA ASP A 192 -16.01 19.10 -0.75
C ASP A 192 -15.96 18.20 0.49
N LEU A 193 -16.54 17.01 0.41
CA LEU A 193 -16.62 16.06 1.52
C LEU A 193 -16.61 14.62 1.02
N LEU A 194 -15.47 13.96 1.17
CA LEU A 194 -15.33 12.53 0.94
C LEU A 194 -15.26 11.81 2.29
N TYR A 195 -16.21 10.90 2.53
CA TYR A 195 -16.24 10.08 3.73
C TYR A 195 -15.70 8.69 3.43
N THR A 196 -14.78 8.23 4.27
CA THR A 196 -14.20 6.89 4.13
C THR A 196 -14.11 6.16 5.46
N ASN A 197 -14.14 4.82 5.42
CA ASN A 197 -13.78 3.97 6.56
C ASN A 197 -12.68 2.99 6.18
N ARG A 198 -11.79 2.73 7.14
CA ARG A 198 -10.82 1.65 7.07
C ARG A 198 -10.97 0.74 8.27
N LEU A 199 -11.08 -0.55 8.02
CA LEU A 199 -10.99 -1.60 9.04
C LEU A 199 -9.77 -2.46 8.73
N ARG A 200 -8.90 -2.67 9.73
CA ARG A 200 -7.80 -3.62 9.62
C ARG A 200 -7.84 -4.60 10.77
N LEU A 201 -7.66 -5.87 10.47
CA LEU A 201 -7.58 -6.97 11.44
C LEU A 201 -6.21 -7.62 11.32
N ASN A 202 -5.43 -7.57 12.39
CA ASN A 202 -4.12 -8.19 12.49
C ASN A 202 -4.23 -9.54 13.19
N MET A 203 -3.48 -10.50 12.68
CA MET A 203 -3.30 -11.83 13.25
C MET A 203 -1.82 -12.08 13.47
N ASN A 204 -1.48 -12.55 14.66
CA ASN A 204 -0.13 -12.98 14.99
C ASN A 204 -0.22 -14.37 15.61
N ALA A 205 0.42 -15.36 15.00
CA ALA A 205 0.44 -16.74 15.48
C ALA A 205 1.89 -17.22 15.63
N LYS A 206 2.20 -17.81 16.78
CA LYS A 206 3.51 -18.41 17.07
C LYS A 206 3.36 -19.92 17.21
N PRO A 207 3.48 -20.71 16.12
CA PRO A 207 3.41 -22.17 16.19
C PRO A 207 4.61 -22.77 16.92
N THR A 208 5.76 -22.11 16.91
CA THR A 208 6.96 -22.49 17.68
C THR A 208 7.63 -21.24 18.27
N GLU A 209 8.64 -21.41 19.13
CA GLU A 209 9.35 -20.27 19.75
C GLU A 209 9.99 -19.33 18.73
N ASN A 210 10.52 -19.88 17.65
CA ASN A 210 11.30 -19.15 16.66
C ASN A 210 10.54 -18.92 15.33
N VAL A 211 9.32 -19.42 15.19
CA VAL A 211 8.51 -19.23 13.98
C VAL A 211 7.25 -18.44 14.31
N GLU A 212 7.02 -17.39 13.57
CA GLU A 212 5.89 -16.49 13.74
C GLU A 212 5.22 -16.24 12.39
N PHE A 213 3.90 -16.44 12.32
CA PHE A 213 3.08 -16.00 11.20
C PHE A 213 2.44 -14.65 11.54
N LYS A 214 2.47 -13.72 10.59
CA LYS A 214 1.77 -12.43 10.68
C LYS A 214 0.88 -12.21 9.47
N GLY A 215 -0.37 -11.83 9.74
CA GLY A 215 -1.34 -11.48 8.73
C GLY A 215 -2.06 -10.18 9.06
N ARG A 216 -2.50 -9.48 8.00
CA ARG A 216 -3.41 -8.34 8.10
C ARG A 216 -4.45 -8.42 6.99
N LEU A 217 -5.71 -8.37 7.39
CA LEU A 217 -6.83 -8.14 6.49
C LEU A 217 -7.20 -6.66 6.54
N SER A 218 -7.48 -6.06 5.40
CA SER A 218 -7.82 -4.64 5.28
C SER A 218 -9.05 -4.45 4.40
N MET A 219 -9.96 -3.60 4.82
CA MET A 219 -11.04 -3.04 4.04
C MET A 219 -10.95 -1.52 4.13
N TYR A 220 -10.89 -0.84 3.00
CA TYR A 220 -10.87 0.62 2.94
C TYR A 220 -11.92 1.11 1.94
N LYS A 221 -13.04 1.62 2.45
CA LYS A 221 -14.26 1.88 1.70
C LYS A 221 -14.62 3.36 1.68
N ILE A 222 -15.12 3.83 0.53
CA ILE A 222 -15.86 5.10 0.40
C ILE A 222 -17.29 4.87 0.90
N TRP A 223 -17.89 5.88 1.53
CA TRP A 223 -19.27 5.81 1.96
C TRP A 223 -20.23 5.88 0.76
N GLY A 224 -21.31 5.11 0.84
CA GLY A 224 -22.33 5.05 -0.18
C GLY A 224 -21.95 4.16 -1.35
N MET A 225 -22.55 4.43 -2.49
CA MET A 225 -22.20 3.87 -3.79
C MET A 225 -21.22 4.84 -4.47
N GLU A 226 -20.01 4.37 -4.68
CA GLU A 226 -18.97 5.16 -5.34
C GLU A 226 -19.17 5.21 -6.85
N SER A 227 -18.93 6.36 -7.45
CA SER A 227 -18.64 6.48 -8.87
C SER A 227 -17.16 6.13 -9.11
N ALA A 228 -16.81 5.74 -10.33
CA ALA A 228 -15.40 5.56 -10.72
C ALA A 228 -14.56 6.83 -10.51
N GLU A 229 -15.19 7.99 -10.42
CA GLU A 229 -14.58 9.30 -10.24
C GLU A 229 -14.37 9.70 -8.77
N ALA A 230 -15.00 9.02 -7.83
CA ALA A 230 -14.93 9.39 -6.41
C ALA A 230 -13.51 9.29 -5.86
N THR A 231 -12.72 8.36 -6.37
CA THR A 231 -11.29 8.21 -6.11
C THR A 231 -10.45 8.35 -7.36
N ALA A 232 -11.07 8.54 -8.52
CA ALA A 232 -10.35 8.95 -9.69
C ALA A 232 -9.74 10.30 -9.36
N VAL A 233 -8.46 10.26 -9.26
CA VAL A 233 -7.67 11.46 -9.22
C VAL A 233 -8.01 12.22 -10.48
N PRO A 234 -8.48 13.46 -10.42
CA PRO A 234 -8.62 14.28 -11.63
C PRO A 234 -7.31 14.31 -12.41
N PHE A 235 -6.25 13.77 -11.85
CA PHE A 235 -4.88 13.82 -12.26
C PHE A 235 -4.29 12.47 -12.66
N GLY A 236 -5.06 11.40 -12.62
CA GLY A 236 -4.70 10.07 -13.15
C GLY A 236 -3.53 9.35 -12.46
N MET A 237 -3.02 9.86 -11.36
CA MET A 237 -1.67 9.52 -10.89
C MET A 237 -1.59 8.39 -9.89
N ASN A 238 -2.64 8.14 -9.12
CA ASN A 238 -2.59 7.15 -8.05
C ASN A 238 -2.95 5.71 -8.48
N GLY A 239 -3.21 5.49 -9.76
CA GLY A 239 -3.62 4.17 -10.27
C GLY A 239 -2.48 3.20 -10.51
N PHE A 240 -1.27 3.70 -10.42
CA PHE A 240 -0.14 3.05 -11.00
C PHE A 240 0.64 2.29 -9.95
N LEU A 241 0.58 0.98 -9.87
CA LEU A 241 1.40 0.32 -8.89
C LEU A 241 1.50 -1.17 -9.03
N TYR A 242 2.66 -1.67 -8.60
CA TYR A 242 3.03 -3.06 -8.48
C TYR A 242 2.20 -3.83 -7.42
N ASP A 243 1.34 -3.16 -6.65
CA ASP A 243 0.38 -3.83 -5.76
C ASP A 243 -1.05 -3.70 -6.28
N PRO A 244 -1.57 -4.72 -6.98
CA PRO A 244 -2.93 -4.72 -7.51
C PRO A 244 -4.00 -4.73 -6.40
N ASN A 245 -3.65 -5.04 -5.16
CA ASN A 245 -4.61 -5.08 -4.06
C ASN A 245 -5.05 -3.70 -3.58
N ILE A 246 -4.28 -2.65 -3.84
CA ILE A 246 -4.62 -1.27 -3.49
C ILE A 246 -5.23 -1.14 -2.09
N THR A 247 -4.63 -1.81 -1.09
CA THR A 247 -5.19 -1.92 0.27
C THR A 247 -5.16 -0.60 1.05
N ARG A 248 -4.40 0.38 0.57
CA ARG A 248 -4.18 1.66 1.24
C ARG A 248 -4.92 2.82 0.59
N ARG A 249 -5.71 2.55 -0.42
CA ARG A 249 -6.60 3.51 -1.06
C ARG A 249 -8.05 3.13 -0.81
N PRO A 250 -8.93 4.12 -0.56
CA PRO A 250 -10.35 3.82 -0.46
C PRO A 250 -10.88 3.29 -1.81
N ASN A 251 -11.73 2.28 -1.69
CA ASN A 251 -12.34 1.59 -2.82
C ASN A 251 -13.72 1.08 -2.38
N ASP A 252 -13.98 -0.19 -2.60
CA ASP A 252 -15.21 -0.90 -2.24
C ASP A 252 -15.14 -1.52 -0.82
N ASN A 253 -16.13 -2.34 -0.48
CA ASN A 253 -16.18 -3.08 0.80
C ASN A 253 -15.48 -4.44 0.76
N THR A 254 -14.66 -4.71 -0.25
CA THR A 254 -13.92 -5.97 -0.35
C THR A 254 -12.82 -6.03 0.69
N VAL A 255 -12.77 -7.15 1.43
CA VAL A 255 -11.68 -7.44 2.35
C VAL A 255 -10.50 -8.01 1.57
N ARG A 256 -9.35 -7.40 1.71
CA ARG A 256 -8.10 -7.76 1.01
C ARG A 256 -7.02 -8.19 1.99
N VAL A 257 -6.17 -9.10 1.56
CA VAL A 257 -4.98 -9.48 2.32
C VAL A 257 -3.91 -8.41 2.11
N GLU A 258 -3.68 -7.59 3.12
CA GLU A 258 -2.61 -6.58 3.09
C GLU A 258 -1.25 -7.20 3.42
N MET A 259 -1.19 -8.11 4.40
CA MET A 259 0.02 -8.83 4.78
C MET A 259 -0.28 -10.29 5.08
N ALA A 260 0.61 -11.19 4.66
CA ALA A 260 0.59 -12.62 5.03
C ALA A 260 2.01 -13.19 4.86
N TYR A 261 2.75 -13.32 5.97
CA TYR A 261 4.14 -13.76 5.91
C TYR A 261 4.55 -14.52 7.16
N VAL A 262 5.61 -15.30 7.02
CA VAL A 262 6.24 -16.07 8.10
C VAL A 262 7.61 -15.48 8.38
N ASN A 263 7.94 -15.34 9.66
CA ASN A 263 9.29 -15.08 10.17
C ASN A 263 9.82 -16.32 10.86
N TRP A 264 11.06 -16.66 10.59
CA TRP A 264 11.85 -17.64 11.32
C TRP A 264 13.08 -16.94 11.89
N SER A 265 13.17 -16.82 13.21
CA SER A 265 14.24 -16.14 13.94
C SER A 265 15.19 -17.13 14.61
N ASP A 266 16.32 -16.63 15.06
CA ASP A 266 17.35 -17.36 15.82
C ASP A 266 17.80 -18.66 15.14
N ILE A 267 18.02 -18.58 13.82
CA ILE A 267 18.35 -19.72 12.97
C ILE A 267 19.70 -20.31 13.40
N GLY A 268 19.67 -21.57 13.85
CA GLY A 268 20.87 -22.26 14.35
C GLY A 268 21.44 -21.67 15.63
N GLY A 269 20.65 -20.93 16.43
CA GLY A 269 21.11 -20.23 17.63
C GLY A 269 21.87 -18.93 17.34
N LEU A 270 21.88 -18.48 16.09
CA LEU A 270 22.50 -17.23 15.66
C LEU A 270 21.43 -16.13 15.53
N PRO A 271 21.78 -14.85 15.68
CA PRO A 271 20.84 -13.73 15.52
C PRO A 271 20.50 -13.47 14.04
N ILE A 272 20.23 -14.55 13.32
CA ILE A 272 19.83 -14.55 11.90
C ILE A 272 18.33 -14.84 11.83
N TRP A 273 17.65 -14.15 10.96
CA TRP A 273 16.24 -14.39 10.69
C TRP A 273 15.96 -14.45 9.19
N PHE A 274 14.94 -15.23 8.83
CA PHE A 274 14.43 -15.35 7.50
C PHE A 274 12.93 -15.03 7.49
N SER A 275 12.46 -14.40 6.43
CA SER A 275 11.05 -14.07 6.31
C SER A 275 10.61 -14.19 4.86
N VAL A 276 9.42 -14.76 4.63
CA VAL A 276 8.86 -15.00 3.30
C VAL A 276 7.35 -14.80 3.29
N GLY A 277 6.85 -14.31 2.16
CA GLY A 277 5.43 -14.07 1.91
C GLY A 277 5.14 -12.62 1.54
N ARG A 278 3.86 -12.20 1.69
CA ARG A 278 3.41 -10.84 1.43
C ARG A 278 3.90 -9.92 2.54
N ARG A 279 4.86 -9.09 2.20
CA ARG A 279 5.75 -8.41 3.14
C ARG A 279 5.18 -7.08 3.67
N PRO A 280 5.48 -6.73 4.95
CA PRO A 280 5.04 -5.48 5.56
C PRO A 280 5.99 -4.33 5.27
N THR A 281 5.94 -3.78 4.07
CA THR A 281 6.70 -2.58 3.70
C THR A 281 5.85 -1.32 3.81
N VAL A 282 4.87 -1.32 4.73
CA VAL A 282 3.89 -0.23 4.89
C VAL A 282 3.82 0.24 6.34
N ASP A 283 3.36 1.48 6.56
CA ASP A 283 3.16 2.11 7.87
C ASP A 283 4.45 2.20 8.72
N GLY A 284 5.61 2.22 8.09
CA GLY A 284 6.90 2.34 8.77
C GLY A 284 7.24 3.78 9.19
N PRO A 285 8.38 3.96 9.89
CA PRO A 285 8.85 5.28 10.28
C PRO A 285 9.21 6.14 9.06
N PRO A 286 9.01 7.48 9.12
CA PRO A 286 8.55 8.26 10.27
C PRO A 286 7.03 8.41 10.35
N LEU A 287 6.25 7.79 9.44
CA LEU A 287 4.79 7.95 9.39
C LEU A 287 4.09 7.45 10.67
N ASN A 288 4.76 6.61 11.46
CA ASN A 288 4.27 6.22 12.78
C ASN A 288 3.97 7.42 13.68
N LEU A 289 4.67 8.54 13.51
CA LEU A 289 4.41 9.78 14.28
C LEU A 289 3.04 10.35 13.93
N LYS A 290 2.74 10.51 12.65
CA LYS A 290 1.46 11.01 12.14
C LYS A 290 0.31 10.03 12.44
N TYR A 291 0.55 8.73 12.34
CA TYR A 291 -0.46 7.71 12.64
C TYR A 291 -0.66 7.46 14.14
N ASN A 292 0.09 8.16 14.97
CA ASN A 292 0.02 8.01 16.41
C ASN A 292 0.31 6.58 16.91
N TYR A 293 1.17 5.84 16.20
CA TYR A 293 1.64 4.53 16.64
C TYR A 293 2.74 4.67 17.69
N ASP A 294 2.67 3.89 18.76
CA ASP A 294 3.69 3.89 19.82
C ASP A 294 4.96 3.16 19.41
N LYS A 295 4.86 2.29 18.40
CA LYS A 295 5.96 1.48 17.89
C LYS A 295 6.22 1.77 16.43
N ARG A 296 7.48 1.69 16.02
CA ARG A 296 7.84 1.64 14.62
C ARG A 296 7.56 0.23 14.08
N TYR A 297 6.78 0.14 13.02
CA TYR A 297 6.47 -1.10 12.32
C TYR A 297 7.24 -1.17 11.02
N ALA A 298 7.52 -2.41 10.58
CA ALA A 298 8.00 -2.72 9.26
C ALA A 298 9.27 -1.98 8.80
N THR A 299 9.44 -1.91 7.51
CA THR A 299 10.51 -1.18 6.83
C THR A 299 10.21 0.32 6.87
N PRO A 300 11.21 1.20 6.92
CA PRO A 300 11.00 2.63 6.78
C PRO A 300 10.27 2.96 5.50
N VAL A 301 9.23 3.73 5.62
CA VAL A 301 8.45 4.25 4.50
C VAL A 301 9.12 5.47 3.92
N ALA A 302 8.96 6.60 4.57
CA ALA A 302 9.54 7.88 4.16
C ALA A 302 9.74 8.00 2.65
N LEU A 303 10.96 8.21 2.21
CA LEU A 303 11.34 8.21 0.80
C LEU A 303 11.86 6.85 0.30
N GLY A 304 11.70 5.78 1.08
CA GLY A 304 12.00 4.39 0.70
C GLY A 304 10.86 3.69 -0.03
N VAL A 305 10.48 2.50 0.45
CA VAL A 305 9.42 1.68 -0.14
C VAL A 305 8.23 1.59 0.79
N ASP A 306 7.04 1.91 0.29
CA ASP A 306 5.77 1.78 1.00
C ASP A 306 4.74 1.02 0.15
N TRP A 307 5.06 -0.24 -0.12
CA TRP A 307 4.19 -1.18 -0.81
C TRP A 307 4.10 -2.49 -0.07
N THR A 308 3.00 -3.20 -0.28
CA THR A 308 2.93 -4.62 0.03
C THR A 308 3.21 -5.41 -1.24
N PHE A 309 4.27 -6.24 -1.22
CA PHE A 309 4.57 -7.16 -2.29
C PHE A 309 5.11 -8.48 -1.76
N ASP A 310 5.02 -9.50 -2.59
CA ASP A 310 5.48 -10.83 -2.25
C ASP A 310 7.00 -10.90 -2.38
N GLY A 311 7.66 -11.49 -1.37
CA GLY A 311 9.11 -11.53 -1.36
C GLY A 311 9.69 -12.25 -0.15
N LEU A 312 11.00 -12.22 -0.09
CA LEU A 312 11.76 -12.85 0.99
C LEU A 312 12.85 -11.90 1.53
N THR A 313 13.25 -12.15 2.76
CA THR A 313 14.31 -11.38 3.42
C THR A 313 15.15 -12.31 4.28
N LEU A 314 16.46 -12.16 4.19
CA LEU A 314 17.41 -12.72 5.13
C LEU A 314 18.07 -11.57 5.90
N GLY A 315 18.04 -11.62 7.21
CA GLY A 315 18.56 -10.55 8.05
C GLY A 315 19.41 -11.04 9.20
N TYR A 316 20.24 -10.13 9.68
CA TYR A 316 21.10 -10.27 10.85
C TYR A 316 20.78 -9.15 11.83
N GLN A 317 20.57 -9.50 13.11
CA GLN A 317 20.32 -8.55 14.17
C GLN A 317 21.53 -8.49 15.11
N TYR A 318 21.88 -7.29 15.56
CA TYR A 318 22.96 -7.06 16.52
C TYR A 318 22.49 -6.12 17.64
N SER A 319 23.14 -6.19 18.78
CA SER A 319 22.82 -5.37 19.96
C SER A 319 24.00 -4.55 20.47
N ASP A 320 25.22 -4.86 20.03
CA ASP A 320 26.45 -4.21 20.43
C ASP A 320 27.19 -3.63 19.21
N PRO A 321 27.68 -2.37 19.23
CA PRO A 321 27.61 -1.39 20.34
C PRO A 321 26.26 -0.70 20.51
N VAL A 322 25.37 -0.81 19.55
CA VAL A 322 24.00 -0.26 19.54
C VAL A 322 23.05 -1.27 18.91
N PRO A 323 21.77 -1.31 19.30
CA PRO A 323 20.82 -2.22 18.69
C PRO A 323 20.53 -1.81 17.23
N GLY A 324 20.60 -2.79 16.34
CA GLY A 324 20.34 -2.59 14.92
C GLY A 324 20.16 -3.91 14.16
N LYS A 325 19.93 -3.81 12.86
CA LYS A 325 19.78 -4.98 11.98
C LYS A 325 20.08 -4.65 10.52
N ALA A 326 20.71 -5.57 9.84
CA ALA A 326 20.94 -5.50 8.40
C ALA A 326 20.18 -6.63 7.70
N ARG A 327 19.74 -6.40 6.45
CA ARG A 327 18.96 -7.38 5.70
C ARG A 327 19.15 -7.24 4.21
N ILE A 328 19.12 -8.38 3.53
CA ILE A 328 19.01 -8.50 2.09
C ILE A 328 17.54 -8.83 1.80
N CYS A 329 16.97 -8.13 0.83
CA CYS A 329 15.57 -8.25 0.47
C CYS A 329 15.44 -8.59 -1.02
N TYR A 330 14.49 -9.46 -1.32
CA TYR A 330 14.02 -9.73 -2.67
C TYR A 330 12.50 -9.57 -2.69
N GLY A 331 11.97 -8.99 -3.76
CA GLY A 331 10.53 -8.89 -3.99
C GLY A 331 10.20 -9.03 -5.47
N ARG A 332 9.09 -9.72 -5.77
CA ARG A 332 8.51 -9.78 -7.10
C ARG A 332 7.58 -8.59 -7.29
N GLY A 333 7.89 -7.70 -8.23
CA GLY A 333 7.07 -6.53 -8.56
C GLY A 333 6.01 -6.86 -9.61
N TYR A 334 6.38 -7.61 -10.64
CA TYR A 334 5.49 -8.01 -11.72
C TYR A 334 5.88 -9.40 -12.24
N GLU A 335 4.89 -10.27 -12.44
CA GLU A 335 5.05 -11.59 -13.03
C GLU A 335 4.59 -11.54 -14.49
N ALA A 336 5.51 -11.68 -15.42
CA ALA A 336 5.24 -11.58 -16.85
C ALA A 336 4.55 -12.84 -17.44
N GLY A 337 4.54 -13.93 -16.67
CA GLY A 337 3.96 -15.20 -17.09
C GLY A 337 4.83 -15.96 -18.08
N PHE A 338 4.20 -16.69 -19.01
CA PHE A 338 4.92 -17.53 -19.95
C PHE A 338 5.69 -16.72 -20.99
N ALA A 339 7.02 -16.92 -21.04
CA ALA A 339 7.87 -16.39 -22.10
C ALA A 339 7.74 -17.23 -23.39
N ASN A 340 8.15 -16.64 -24.51
CA ASN A 340 8.28 -17.35 -25.81
C ASN A 340 6.98 -17.94 -26.38
N ILE A 341 5.84 -17.36 -26.08
CA ILE A 341 4.61 -17.67 -26.81
C ILE A 341 4.77 -17.11 -28.23
N PRO A 342 4.60 -17.93 -29.28
CA PRO A 342 4.75 -17.48 -30.66
C PRO A 342 3.88 -16.23 -30.95
N ASN A 343 4.48 -15.27 -31.66
CA ASN A 343 3.85 -13.99 -32.03
C ASN A 343 3.42 -13.11 -30.85
N THR A 344 4.05 -13.29 -29.68
CA THR A 344 3.73 -12.53 -28.48
C THR A 344 5.02 -11.95 -27.93
N PRO A 345 5.15 -10.62 -27.78
CA PRO A 345 6.29 -10.03 -27.10
C PRO A 345 6.40 -10.60 -25.69
N SER A 346 7.57 -11.07 -25.33
CA SER A 346 7.88 -11.55 -23.98
C SER A 346 8.36 -10.38 -23.16
N LEU A 347 7.63 -10.04 -22.10
CA LEU A 347 8.14 -9.18 -21.04
C LEU A 347 8.98 -10.05 -20.09
N ASN A 348 9.96 -9.45 -19.44
CA ASN A 348 10.62 -10.04 -18.29
C ASN A 348 9.82 -9.76 -17.01
N ASP A 349 10.06 -10.57 -16.01
CA ASP A 349 9.56 -10.29 -14.67
C ASP A 349 10.20 -9.03 -14.11
N THR A 350 9.44 -8.26 -13.33
CA THR A 350 10.03 -7.15 -12.59
C THR A 350 10.41 -7.59 -11.19
N ASP A 351 11.68 -7.56 -10.90
CA ASP A 351 12.25 -7.96 -9.63
C ASP A 351 12.83 -6.77 -8.87
N LEU A 352 12.64 -6.78 -7.55
CA LEU A 352 13.25 -5.81 -6.63
C LEU A 352 14.31 -6.50 -5.79
N TYR A 353 15.55 -6.01 -5.87
CA TYR A 353 16.68 -6.48 -5.09
C TYR A 353 17.13 -5.36 -4.17
N GLY A 354 17.21 -5.61 -2.87
CA GLY A 354 17.48 -4.55 -1.92
C GLY A 354 18.38 -4.94 -0.75
N LEU A 355 19.06 -3.93 -0.23
CA LEU A 355 19.75 -3.93 1.04
C LEU A 355 19.11 -2.90 1.96
N SER A 356 18.86 -3.24 3.20
CA SER A 356 18.36 -2.30 4.19
C SER A 356 19.12 -2.48 5.50
N TRP A 357 19.62 -1.39 6.05
CA TRP A 357 20.41 -1.38 7.27
C TRP A 357 19.81 -0.39 8.27
N ASP A 358 19.19 -0.92 9.33
CA ASP A 358 18.84 -0.17 10.51
C ASP A 358 20.12 -0.04 11.35
N ILE A 359 20.86 1.06 11.15
CA ILE A 359 22.17 1.33 11.77
C ILE A 359 22.01 1.38 13.29
N ILE A 360 20.94 2.00 13.74
CA ILE A 360 20.51 2.05 15.13
C ILE A 360 18.98 2.00 15.24
N ASP A 361 18.46 1.21 16.16
CA ASP A 361 17.04 1.11 16.51
C ASP A 361 16.86 1.10 18.04
N ASP A 362 17.19 2.23 18.69
CA ASP A 362 16.95 2.43 20.12
C ASP A 362 15.52 2.94 20.35
N LYS A 363 14.69 2.06 20.89
CA LYS A 363 13.28 2.37 21.17
C LYS A 363 13.10 3.27 22.40
N SER A 364 14.07 3.26 23.32
CA SER A 364 13.99 4.02 24.58
C SER A 364 14.07 5.54 24.33
N GLN A 365 14.89 5.94 23.38
CA GLN A 365 15.08 7.34 23.00
C GLN A 365 14.37 7.71 21.68
N ASN A 366 13.60 6.78 21.11
CA ASN A 366 13.09 6.89 19.74
C ASN A 366 14.20 7.26 18.73
N LEU A 367 15.44 6.80 18.99
CA LEU A 367 16.57 7.03 18.13
C LEU A 367 16.61 5.94 17.05
N PHE A 368 16.50 6.34 15.81
CA PHE A 368 16.44 5.43 14.68
C PHE A 368 17.17 6.02 13.47
N ALA A 369 18.05 5.23 12.89
CA ALA A 369 18.70 5.57 11.63
C ALA A 369 18.67 4.36 10.69
N ASN A 370 18.19 4.56 9.47
CA ASN A 370 18.16 3.52 8.46
C ASN A 370 18.66 4.05 7.12
N VAL A 371 19.30 3.18 6.36
CA VAL A 371 19.67 3.37 4.96
C VAL A 371 19.15 2.19 4.15
N GLN A 372 18.57 2.46 3.00
CA GLN A 372 18.08 1.47 2.03
C GLN A 372 18.67 1.74 0.66
N LEU A 373 19.13 0.67 0.00
CA LEU A 373 19.49 0.66 -1.40
C LEU A 373 18.71 -0.46 -2.08
N PHE A 374 18.07 -0.18 -3.20
CA PHE A 374 17.43 -1.20 -4.01
C PHE A 374 17.46 -0.88 -5.50
N LYS A 375 17.29 -1.93 -6.28
CA LYS A 375 17.11 -1.88 -7.72
C LYS A 375 15.75 -2.50 -8.05
N ALA A 376 14.93 -1.80 -8.83
CA ALA A 376 13.80 -2.37 -9.55
C ALA A 376 14.25 -2.67 -10.99
N ALA A 377 14.35 -3.94 -11.33
CA ALA A 377 14.81 -4.40 -12.62
C ALA A 377 13.63 -4.64 -13.56
N ASP A 378 13.83 -4.36 -14.85
CA ASP A 378 12.89 -4.67 -15.94
C ASP A 378 11.47 -4.11 -15.70
N VAL A 379 11.39 -2.81 -15.33
CA VAL A 379 10.14 -2.13 -15.04
C VAL A 379 9.27 -2.04 -16.30
N PRO A 380 7.99 -2.47 -16.28
CA PRO A 380 7.07 -2.31 -17.41
C PRO A 380 6.42 -0.93 -17.42
N ASN A 381 5.92 -0.51 -18.57
CA ASN A 381 5.21 0.77 -18.72
C ASN A 381 3.87 0.81 -18.00
N TYR A 382 3.11 -0.29 -18.03
CA TYR A 382 1.83 -0.46 -17.34
C TYR A 382 1.72 -1.84 -16.71
N MET A 383 1.02 -1.92 -15.58
CA MET A 383 0.83 -3.18 -14.86
C MET A 383 -0.45 -3.92 -15.23
N GLU A 384 -1.44 -3.23 -15.76
CA GLU A 384 -2.65 -3.88 -16.30
C GLU A 384 -2.58 -3.96 -17.81
N MET A 385 -2.54 -5.18 -18.31
CA MET A 385 -2.69 -5.51 -19.70
C MET A 385 -4.17 -5.38 -20.12
N ARG A 386 -4.71 -4.19 -20.07
CA ARG A 386 -5.96 -3.92 -20.79
C ARG A 386 -5.59 -3.56 -22.21
N PRO A 387 -6.27 -4.15 -23.21
CA PRO A 387 -6.12 -3.69 -24.57
C PRO A 387 -6.48 -2.21 -24.58
N ILE A 388 -5.48 -1.36 -24.76
CA ILE A 388 -5.73 0.03 -25.05
C ILE A 388 -6.22 0.01 -26.49
N ASN A 389 -7.52 0.02 -26.67
CA ASN A 389 -8.09 0.30 -27.98
C ASN A 389 -7.68 1.72 -28.34
N PHE A 390 -6.56 1.83 -29.07
CA PHE A 390 -6.27 3.04 -29.83
C PHE A 390 -7.04 2.93 -31.16
N PRO A 391 -8.27 3.40 -31.24
CA PRO A 391 -9.01 3.42 -32.51
C PRO A 391 -8.31 4.28 -33.56
N MET A 392 -7.23 4.97 -33.16
CA MET A 392 -6.47 5.92 -33.95
C MET A 392 -5.41 5.27 -34.86
N LEU A 393 -5.03 4.03 -34.61
CA LEU A 393 -3.99 3.33 -35.38
C LEU A 393 -4.58 2.29 -36.34
N VAL A 394 -5.90 2.19 -36.40
CA VAL A 394 -6.59 1.20 -37.23
C VAL A 394 -7.49 1.91 -38.20
N ASP A 395 -7.26 1.66 -39.46
CA ASP A 395 -8.16 2.10 -40.53
C ASP A 395 -9.55 1.49 -40.28
N PRO A 396 -10.64 2.30 -40.13
CA PRO A 396 -11.96 1.74 -39.93
C PRO A 396 -12.34 0.84 -41.11
N GLY A 397 -12.44 -0.46 -40.88
CA GLY A 397 -12.77 -1.44 -41.91
C GLY A 397 -11.65 -2.38 -42.32
N GLN A 398 -10.42 -2.17 -41.81
CA GLN A 398 -9.34 -3.15 -41.93
C GLN A 398 -9.29 -4.04 -40.68
N PRO A 399 -9.14 -5.36 -40.82
CA PRO A 399 -8.87 -6.21 -39.67
C PRO A 399 -7.56 -5.74 -39.01
N LEU A 400 -7.58 -5.62 -37.69
CA LEU A 400 -6.40 -5.32 -36.89
C LEU A 400 -5.25 -6.25 -37.32
N PRO A 401 -4.11 -5.74 -37.78
CA PRO A 401 -2.97 -6.59 -38.08
C PRO A 401 -2.44 -7.15 -36.76
N ILE A 402 -2.90 -8.35 -36.40
CA ILE A 402 -2.55 -9.06 -35.16
C ILE A 402 -1.02 -9.23 -35.03
N ASN A 403 -0.32 -9.12 -36.13
CA ASN A 403 1.14 -9.26 -36.22
C ASN A 403 1.90 -7.92 -36.35
N ASP A 404 1.23 -6.77 -36.21
CA ASP A 404 1.92 -5.50 -36.21
C ASP A 404 2.68 -5.35 -34.87
N PRO A 405 4.01 -5.13 -34.87
CA PRO A 405 4.79 -4.94 -33.65
C PRO A 405 4.25 -3.82 -32.75
N LEU A 406 3.69 -2.75 -33.33
CA LEU A 406 3.05 -1.66 -32.60
C LEU A 406 1.79 -2.11 -31.85
N MET A 407 0.96 -2.93 -32.51
CA MET A 407 -0.24 -3.47 -31.88
C MET A 407 0.11 -4.50 -30.82
N SER A 408 1.13 -5.31 -31.03
CA SER A 408 1.58 -6.27 -30.02
C SER A 408 2.15 -5.60 -28.77
N THR A 409 2.86 -4.49 -28.90
CA THR A 409 3.36 -3.69 -27.78
C THR A 409 2.24 -2.92 -27.07
N ALA A 410 1.26 -2.38 -27.79
CA ALA A 410 0.09 -1.74 -27.22
C ALA A 410 -0.77 -2.70 -26.39
N TYR A 411 -0.86 -3.97 -26.81
CA TYR A 411 -1.65 -4.99 -26.12
C TYR A 411 -0.96 -5.56 -24.86
N LYS A 412 0.36 -5.53 -24.77
CA LYS A 412 1.11 -6.21 -23.70
C LYS A 412 1.96 -5.32 -22.82
N GLY A 413 2.02 -4.06 -23.11
CA GLY A 413 2.99 -3.18 -22.52
C GLY A 413 4.40 -3.44 -23.05
N TYR A 414 5.36 -2.66 -22.58
CA TYR A 414 6.77 -2.75 -22.91
C TYR A 414 7.60 -2.46 -21.67
N GLN A 415 8.83 -2.96 -21.63
CA GLN A 415 9.76 -2.66 -20.56
C GLN A 415 10.45 -1.33 -20.83
N VAL A 416 10.53 -0.50 -19.81
CA VAL A 416 11.09 0.85 -19.90
C VAL A 416 12.49 0.96 -19.32
N GLY A 417 12.92 0.01 -18.51
CA GLY A 417 14.26 -0.02 -17.95
C GLY A 417 14.32 -0.35 -16.48
N ASP A 418 15.42 0.07 -15.84
CA ASP A 418 15.67 -0.18 -14.43
C ASP A 418 15.63 1.12 -13.60
N ILE A 419 15.30 1.00 -12.33
CA ILE A 419 15.35 2.09 -11.35
C ILE A 419 16.29 1.68 -10.22
N TYR A 420 17.31 2.49 -9.96
CA TYR A 420 18.16 2.41 -8.78
C TYR A 420 17.70 3.44 -7.77
N HIS A 421 17.58 3.04 -6.52
CA HIS A 421 17.04 3.90 -5.46
C HIS A 421 17.85 3.76 -4.17
N LEU A 422 18.25 4.90 -3.62
CA LEU A 422 18.90 5.02 -2.32
C LEU A 422 18.05 5.95 -1.44
N SER A 423 17.77 5.53 -0.23
CA SER A 423 17.06 6.38 0.74
C SER A 423 17.59 6.19 2.16
N GLY A 424 17.39 7.20 2.98
CA GLY A 424 17.72 7.14 4.39
C GLY A 424 16.71 7.90 5.24
N VAL A 425 16.59 7.51 6.49
CA VAL A 425 15.78 8.20 7.50
C VAL A 425 16.52 8.22 8.83
N PHE A 426 16.51 9.39 9.46
CA PHE A 426 16.96 9.60 10.82
C PHE A 426 15.79 10.12 11.66
N MET A 427 15.57 9.54 12.83
CA MET A 427 14.57 9.95 13.80
C MET A 427 15.16 10.01 15.19
N HIS A 428 14.76 10.99 15.96
CA HIS A 428 15.16 11.08 17.37
C HIS A 428 14.08 11.81 18.19
N LYS A 429 14.10 11.57 19.48
CA LYS A 429 13.29 12.29 20.46
C LYS A 429 14.18 13.10 21.38
N LEU A 430 14.09 14.41 21.35
CA LEU A 430 14.85 15.32 22.20
C LEU A 430 13.91 16.23 22.97
N MET A 431 14.07 16.33 24.30
CA MET A 431 13.20 17.15 25.18
C MET A 431 11.69 16.89 25.00
N GLY A 432 11.32 15.63 24.74
CA GLY A 432 9.92 15.26 24.49
C GLY A 432 9.44 15.49 23.06
N ILE A 433 10.18 16.20 22.22
CA ILE A 433 9.83 16.49 20.82
C ILE A 433 10.41 15.39 19.93
N ASP A 434 9.57 14.77 19.13
CA ASP A 434 10.01 13.86 18.07
C ASP A 434 10.34 14.68 16.82
N TYR A 435 11.47 14.36 16.17
CA TYR A 435 11.83 14.94 14.86
C TYR A 435 12.45 13.89 13.94
N PHE A 436 12.36 14.14 12.68
CA PHE A 436 12.94 13.26 11.66
C PHE A 436 13.43 14.03 10.44
N LEU A 437 14.38 13.41 9.76
CA LEU A 437 14.89 13.83 8.46
C LEU A 437 15.03 12.58 7.59
N SER A 438 14.55 12.65 6.36
CA SER A 438 14.73 11.61 5.35
C SER A 438 15.21 12.24 4.05
N ALA A 439 16.04 11.52 3.31
CA ALA A 439 16.48 11.88 1.97
C ALA A 439 16.38 10.65 1.05
N GLY A 440 16.08 10.91 -0.20
CA GLY A 440 16.02 9.89 -1.26
C GLY A 440 16.73 10.35 -2.51
N LEU A 441 17.32 9.41 -3.23
CA LEU A 441 17.98 9.59 -4.52
C LEU A 441 17.61 8.44 -5.44
N ASN A 442 17.25 8.72 -6.67
CA ASN A 442 17.04 7.71 -7.69
C ASN A 442 17.84 7.99 -8.94
N ARG A 443 18.18 6.91 -9.68
CA ARG A 443 18.71 6.96 -11.03
C ARG A 443 17.94 6.02 -11.92
N THR A 444 17.56 6.48 -13.10
CA THR A 444 16.96 5.63 -14.13
C THR A 444 18.05 5.04 -15.05
N ASP A 445 17.79 3.88 -15.57
CA ASP A 445 18.53 3.25 -16.66
C ASP A 445 17.51 2.88 -17.74
N ASN A 446 17.24 3.88 -18.62
CA ASN A 446 16.22 3.75 -19.66
C ASN A 446 16.68 2.76 -20.72
N ARG A 447 15.76 1.87 -21.14
CA ARG A 447 16.03 0.85 -22.15
C ARG A 447 15.02 0.87 -23.30
N PHE A 448 14.08 1.78 -23.22
CA PHE A 448 13.01 1.87 -24.20
C PHE A 448 13.05 3.22 -24.90
N VAL A 449 13.22 3.15 -26.22
CA VAL A 449 13.12 4.31 -27.10
C VAL A 449 12.07 4.02 -28.16
N ASP A 450 11.01 4.82 -28.16
CA ASP A 450 10.00 4.72 -29.21
C ASP A 450 10.45 5.50 -30.45
N HIS A 451 10.90 4.80 -31.45
CA HIS A 451 11.32 5.37 -32.74
C HIS A 451 10.20 6.05 -33.54
N TYR A 452 8.95 5.84 -33.15
CA TYR A 452 7.77 6.45 -33.78
C TYR A 452 7.29 7.69 -33.05
N GLY A 453 7.84 8.00 -31.87
CA GLY A 453 7.51 9.19 -31.10
C GLY A 453 6.12 9.19 -30.45
N MET A 454 5.56 8.00 -30.16
CA MET A 454 4.22 7.85 -29.59
C MET A 454 4.19 7.43 -28.13
N TYR A 455 5.15 6.59 -27.72
CA TYR A 455 5.16 5.97 -26.41
C TYR A 455 6.26 6.55 -25.52
N PRO A 456 5.93 6.98 -24.29
CA PRO A 456 6.92 7.54 -23.38
C PRO A 456 7.80 6.44 -22.76
N GLY A 457 9.07 6.76 -22.51
CA GLY A 457 10.00 5.97 -21.74
C GLY A 457 9.96 6.29 -20.25
N LEU A 458 10.90 5.72 -19.51
CA LEU A 458 11.10 5.95 -18.08
C LEU A 458 11.59 7.39 -17.84
N LEU A 459 10.68 8.28 -17.40
CA LEU A 459 10.88 9.73 -17.28
C LEU A 459 11.30 10.44 -18.58
N ASN A 460 11.05 9.82 -19.73
CA ASN A 460 11.41 10.34 -21.05
C ASN A 460 10.17 10.64 -21.88
N ALA A 461 10.25 11.68 -22.68
CA ALA A 461 9.27 11.89 -23.75
C ALA A 461 9.44 10.81 -24.84
N PRO A 462 8.42 10.59 -25.68
CA PRO A 462 8.54 9.69 -26.81
C PRO A 462 9.76 10.03 -27.70
N GLY A 463 10.60 9.06 -28.00
CA GLY A 463 11.80 9.23 -28.82
C GLY A 463 13.06 9.69 -28.05
N GLU A 464 12.96 10.00 -26.76
CA GLU A 464 14.12 10.32 -25.92
C GLU A 464 14.73 9.06 -25.30
N ASP A 465 16.08 9.06 -25.16
CA ASP A 465 16.86 7.99 -24.54
C ASP A 465 17.87 8.61 -23.55
N GLU A 466 17.35 9.08 -22.42
CA GLU A 466 18.17 9.72 -21.40
C GLU A 466 18.01 9.01 -20.05
N ASN A 467 19.10 8.99 -19.27
CA ASN A 467 19.09 8.53 -17.89
C ASN A 467 19.04 9.74 -16.96
N HIS A 468 18.13 9.69 -15.98
CA HIS A 468 17.85 10.82 -15.12
C HIS A 468 18.21 10.54 -13.66
N TRP A 469 18.63 11.59 -12.95
CA TRP A 469 18.78 11.60 -11.50
C TRP A 469 17.66 12.41 -10.86
N GLY A 470 17.01 11.83 -9.87
CA GLY A 470 16.00 12.48 -9.05
C GLY A 470 16.37 12.41 -7.58
N TRP A 471 15.91 13.37 -6.80
CA TRP A 471 16.11 13.39 -5.36
C TRP A 471 14.89 13.99 -4.66
N ALA A 472 14.73 13.62 -3.38
CA ALA A 472 13.72 14.21 -2.51
C ALA A 472 14.23 14.33 -1.07
N ALA A 473 13.62 15.25 -0.34
CA ALA A 473 13.86 15.44 1.10
C ALA A 473 12.52 15.52 1.83
N PHE A 474 12.43 14.87 3.00
CA PHE A 474 11.25 14.86 3.85
C PHE A 474 11.67 15.05 5.30
N LEU A 475 11.10 16.03 5.96
CA LEU A 475 11.42 16.37 7.34
C LEU A 475 10.16 16.68 8.13
N GLY A 476 10.23 16.53 9.44
CA GLY A 476 9.11 16.88 10.29
C GLY A 476 9.43 16.84 11.77
N VAL A 477 8.52 17.43 12.52
CA VAL A 477 8.53 17.46 13.98
C VAL A 477 7.15 17.12 14.53
N ARG A 478 7.12 16.47 15.70
CA ARG A 478 5.89 16.27 16.47
C ARG A 478 6.10 16.72 17.90
N ILE A 479 5.34 17.72 18.32
CA ILE A 479 5.43 18.40 19.61
C ILE A 479 4.28 17.92 20.50
N PRO A 480 4.53 17.29 21.65
CA PRO A 480 3.48 16.95 22.60
C PRO A 480 2.99 18.19 23.33
N VAL A 481 1.68 18.26 23.55
CA VAL A 481 0.99 19.28 24.38
C VAL A 481 0.24 18.52 25.48
N GLU A 482 0.99 18.08 26.49
CA GLU A 482 0.52 17.12 27.51
C GLU A 482 -0.72 17.63 28.26
N GLN A 483 -0.80 18.94 28.53
CA GLN A 483 -1.93 19.57 29.23
C GLN A 483 -3.27 19.41 28.48
N LEU A 484 -3.20 19.20 27.17
CA LEU A 484 -4.37 19.04 26.31
C LEU A 484 -4.52 17.61 25.77
N ASN A 485 -3.77 16.65 26.27
CA ASN A 485 -3.69 15.29 25.71
C ASN A 485 -3.48 15.30 24.19
N SER A 486 -2.68 16.23 23.72
CA SER A 486 -2.57 16.53 22.28
C SER A 486 -1.15 16.48 21.78
N LYS A 487 -1.02 16.37 20.46
CA LYS A 487 0.26 16.46 19.74
C LYS A 487 0.05 17.30 18.49
N ILE A 488 1.01 18.14 18.16
CA ILE A 488 1.02 18.94 16.93
C ILE A 488 2.19 18.47 16.08
N GLY A 489 1.93 18.13 14.83
CA GLY A 489 2.95 17.77 13.88
C GLY A 489 3.06 18.78 12.74
N LEU A 490 4.29 19.03 12.30
CA LEU A 490 4.63 19.82 11.13
C LEU A 490 5.53 18.98 10.24
N GLU A 491 5.18 18.88 8.96
CA GLU A 491 5.94 18.09 7.99
C GLU A 491 6.13 18.89 6.70
N TYR A 492 7.27 18.69 6.05
CA TYR A 492 7.59 19.30 4.77
C TYR A 492 8.31 18.28 3.89
N ASN A 493 7.91 18.21 2.63
CA ASN A 493 8.53 17.36 1.61
C ASN A 493 8.86 18.21 0.36
N HIS A 494 10.01 17.92 -0.24
CA HIS A 494 10.40 18.43 -1.55
C HIS A 494 10.82 17.27 -2.46
N GLY A 495 10.33 17.25 -3.70
CA GLY A 495 10.76 16.32 -4.74
C GLY A 495 11.24 17.06 -5.99
N SER A 496 12.40 16.67 -6.50
CA SER A 496 12.97 17.23 -7.72
C SER A 496 12.23 16.77 -9.00
N GLN A 497 12.53 17.36 -10.14
CA GLN A 497 11.91 17.08 -11.45
C GLN A 497 11.83 15.58 -11.78
N TYR A 498 12.91 14.82 -11.57
CA TYR A 498 13.01 13.41 -11.94
C TYR A 498 12.90 12.47 -10.73
N TRP A 499 12.28 12.96 -9.63
CA TRP A 499 12.04 12.12 -8.47
C TRP A 499 11.05 10.98 -8.78
N ILE A 500 11.46 9.75 -8.46
CA ILE A 500 10.63 8.56 -8.48
C ILE A 500 10.37 8.11 -7.04
N SER A 501 9.11 8.12 -6.63
CA SER A 501 8.70 7.62 -5.32
C SER A 501 8.20 6.19 -5.42
N PHE A 502 8.60 5.38 -4.43
CA PHE A 502 8.03 4.07 -4.17
C PHE A 502 7.05 4.12 -2.97
N THR A 503 6.48 5.30 -2.72
CA THR A 503 5.51 5.56 -1.65
C THR A 503 4.24 6.17 -2.25
N PRO A 504 3.37 5.35 -2.85
CA PRO A 504 2.29 5.83 -3.69
C PRO A 504 1.15 6.50 -2.94
N ALA A 505 0.88 6.09 -1.72
CA ALA A 505 -0.26 6.61 -0.96
C ALA A 505 0.17 7.43 0.26
N ALA A 506 1.02 6.91 1.14
CA ALA A 506 1.45 7.57 2.38
C ALA A 506 0.29 8.18 3.21
N ASP A 507 -0.90 7.56 3.16
CA ASP A 507 -2.16 8.05 3.73
C ASP A 507 -2.79 9.26 3.01
N ASP A 508 -2.29 9.64 1.85
CA ASP A 508 -2.84 10.70 1.02
C ASP A 508 -3.79 10.10 -0.03
N LEU A 509 -4.95 10.73 -0.26
CA LEU A 509 -5.99 10.12 -1.11
C LEU A 509 -5.72 10.26 -2.60
N TYR A 510 -5.24 11.42 -3.03
CA TYR A 510 -5.12 11.75 -4.43
C TYR A 510 -3.69 11.69 -4.95
N LEU A 511 -2.76 12.27 -4.24
CA LEU A 511 -1.35 12.27 -4.56
C LEU A 511 -0.55 12.14 -3.28
N SER A 512 0.34 11.14 -3.22
CA SER A 512 1.28 11.04 -2.11
C SER A 512 2.15 12.28 -2.02
N LYS A 513 2.19 12.93 -0.86
CA LYS A 513 3.10 14.06 -0.63
C LYS A 513 4.56 13.69 -0.92
N LEU A 514 4.94 12.42 -0.67
CA LEU A 514 6.29 11.91 -0.92
C LEU A 514 6.58 11.61 -2.39
N ALA A 515 5.55 11.62 -3.25
CA ALA A 515 5.67 11.44 -4.69
C ALA A 515 5.55 12.74 -5.49
N THR A 516 5.33 13.85 -4.80
CA THR A 516 5.17 15.17 -5.41
C THR A 516 6.51 15.68 -5.95
N ARG A 517 6.51 16.19 -7.17
CA ARG A 517 7.62 16.93 -7.80
C ARG A 517 7.38 18.41 -7.60
N GLY A 518 7.92 18.95 -6.53
CA GLY A 518 7.64 20.26 -5.97
C GLY A 518 7.62 20.16 -4.45
N ASP A 519 6.84 20.98 -3.80
CA ASP A 519 6.83 21.15 -2.35
C ASP A 519 5.49 20.75 -1.74
N VAL A 520 5.53 20.15 -0.55
CA VAL A 520 4.32 19.89 0.24
C VAL A 520 4.58 20.26 1.69
N ALA A 521 3.71 21.08 2.25
CA ALA A 521 3.68 21.37 3.68
C ALA A 521 2.44 20.76 4.31
N GLU A 522 2.61 20.18 5.49
CA GLU A 522 1.51 19.61 6.26
C GLU A 522 1.59 20.04 7.72
N VAL A 523 0.44 20.43 8.27
CA VAL A 523 0.24 20.59 9.71
C VAL A 523 -0.86 19.64 10.15
N TYR A 524 -0.64 18.95 11.29
CA TYR A 524 -1.68 18.11 11.89
C TYR A 524 -1.71 18.21 13.39
N TRP A 525 -2.89 17.98 13.93
CA TRP A 525 -3.19 17.91 15.35
C TRP A 525 -3.75 16.54 15.68
N ILE A 526 -3.28 15.94 16.78
CA ILE A 526 -3.77 14.68 17.33
C ILE A 526 -4.27 14.95 18.74
N TYR A 527 -5.47 14.50 19.04
CA TYR A 527 -6.03 14.49 20.38
C TYR A 527 -6.25 13.06 20.85
N ASP A 528 -5.47 12.63 21.84
CA ASP A 528 -5.63 11.33 22.47
C ASP A 528 -6.80 11.38 23.44
N ILE A 529 -7.81 10.52 23.25
CA ILE A 529 -8.97 10.43 24.14
C ILE A 529 -8.50 9.81 25.45
N PRO A 530 -8.65 10.49 26.61
CA PRO A 530 -8.03 10.10 27.88
C PRO A 530 -8.82 9.02 28.61
N ASP A 531 -9.16 7.91 27.95
CA ASP A 531 -9.86 6.77 28.54
C ASP A 531 -8.89 5.66 28.96
N THR A 532 -9.29 4.89 29.97
CA THR A 532 -8.51 3.73 30.39
C THR A 532 -8.65 2.59 29.38
N PRO A 533 -7.55 2.13 28.76
CA PRO A 533 -7.62 1.05 27.79
C PRO A 533 -8.05 -0.26 28.46
N LEU A 534 -9.04 -0.95 27.89
CA LEU A 534 -9.53 -2.25 28.33
C LEU A 534 -8.76 -3.41 27.69
N THR A 535 -8.05 -3.14 26.61
CA THR A 535 -7.23 -4.12 25.89
C THR A 535 -5.79 -3.67 25.81
N LYS A 536 -4.87 -4.58 25.56
CA LYS A 536 -3.43 -4.28 25.36
C LYS A 536 -3.17 -3.27 24.22
N PHE A 537 -4.05 -3.23 23.23
CA PHE A 537 -3.94 -2.36 22.06
C PHE A 537 -4.94 -1.20 22.09
N GLY A 538 -5.76 -1.13 23.14
CA GLY A 538 -6.85 -0.16 23.27
C GLY A 538 -6.33 1.29 23.24
N LYS A 539 -6.77 2.04 22.23
CA LYS A 539 -6.46 3.45 22.05
C LYS A 539 -7.50 4.10 21.15
N ALA A 540 -7.92 5.30 21.49
CA ALA A 540 -8.77 6.09 20.61
C ALA A 540 -8.24 7.52 20.52
N PHE A 541 -8.33 8.12 19.33
CA PHE A 541 -7.88 9.50 19.12
C PHE A 541 -8.59 10.14 17.92
N ILE A 542 -8.55 11.45 17.89
CA ILE A 542 -8.95 12.29 16.77
C ILE A 542 -7.68 12.87 16.16
N ARG A 543 -7.62 12.92 14.83
CA ARG A 543 -6.56 13.63 14.12
C ARG A 543 -7.21 14.55 13.08
N ALA A 544 -6.77 15.80 13.01
CA ALA A 544 -7.13 16.74 11.97
C ALA A 544 -5.86 17.31 11.35
N GLY A 545 -5.85 17.53 10.06
CA GLY A 545 -4.68 18.07 9.38
C GLY A 545 -5.04 18.82 8.11
N TYR A 546 -4.08 19.59 7.67
CA TYR A 546 -4.14 20.36 6.43
C TYR A 546 -2.84 20.20 5.67
N GLN A 547 -2.96 19.87 4.39
CA GLN A 547 -1.85 19.70 3.44
C GLN A 547 -2.00 20.73 2.35
N TYR A 548 -0.88 21.33 1.95
CA TYR A 548 -0.81 22.21 0.80
C TYR A 548 0.33 21.77 -0.11
N TYR A 549 0.04 21.60 -1.40
CA TYR A 549 0.92 21.13 -2.45
C TYR A 549 1.21 22.27 -3.43
N TRP A 550 2.48 22.57 -3.64
CA TRP A 550 3.00 23.36 -4.75
C TRP A 550 3.67 22.38 -5.71
N ILE A 551 3.09 22.20 -6.88
CA ILE A 551 3.56 21.19 -7.83
C ILE A 551 4.29 21.90 -8.96
N ASP A 552 5.60 21.74 -9.03
CA ASP A 552 6.46 22.43 -9.98
C ASP A 552 6.52 21.73 -11.34
N TYR A 553 6.35 20.40 -11.33
CA TYR A 553 6.46 19.57 -12.52
C TYR A 553 5.27 18.64 -12.69
N THR A 554 4.88 18.42 -13.94
CA THR A 554 3.82 17.49 -14.32
C THR A 554 4.16 16.05 -13.96
N ASN A 555 3.19 15.14 -14.05
CA ASN A 555 3.37 13.71 -13.83
C ASN A 555 3.92 13.32 -12.45
N SER A 556 3.70 14.16 -11.40
CA SER A 556 4.04 13.79 -10.02
C SER A 556 3.47 12.42 -9.66
N GLY A 557 4.31 11.50 -9.15
CA GLY A 557 3.94 10.12 -8.84
C GLY A 557 3.97 9.14 -10.03
N SER A 558 4.06 9.60 -11.28
CA SER A 558 4.24 8.74 -12.45
C SER A 558 5.72 8.49 -12.74
N TRP A 559 6.02 7.30 -13.28
CA TRP A 559 7.36 6.95 -13.76
C TRP A 559 7.48 7.07 -15.27
N MET A 560 6.33 7.21 -15.95
CA MET A 560 6.24 7.32 -17.40
C MET A 560 6.15 8.76 -17.83
N GLY A 561 6.84 9.08 -18.90
CA GLY A 561 6.82 10.40 -19.53
C GLY A 561 7.70 11.42 -18.84
N LYS A 562 8.16 12.37 -19.61
CA LYS A 562 9.03 13.46 -19.13
C LYS A 562 8.26 14.40 -18.21
N PRO A 563 8.73 14.65 -16.99
CA PRO A 563 8.18 15.71 -16.15
C PRO A 563 8.50 17.09 -16.74
N ILE A 564 7.45 17.84 -17.05
CA ILE A 564 7.56 19.17 -17.65
C ILE A 564 7.26 20.21 -16.57
N LYS A 565 7.95 21.35 -16.58
CA LYS A 565 7.60 22.48 -15.72
C LYS A 565 6.16 22.91 -15.95
N MET A 566 5.43 23.25 -14.89
CA MET A 566 4.02 23.66 -15.00
C MET A 566 3.80 24.84 -15.95
N GLU A 567 4.73 25.78 -15.99
CA GLU A 567 4.68 26.92 -16.91
C GLU A 567 4.78 26.53 -18.40
N ASP A 568 5.40 25.38 -18.69
CA ASP A 568 5.61 24.85 -20.05
C ASP A 568 4.51 23.87 -20.48
N ALA A 569 3.61 23.45 -19.59
CA ALA A 569 2.51 22.53 -19.89
C ALA A 569 1.49 23.09 -20.90
N LYS A 570 1.45 24.42 -21.06
CA LYS A 570 0.63 25.13 -22.05
C LYS A 570 1.14 24.99 -23.48
N SER A 571 2.36 24.53 -23.70
CA SER A 571 2.89 24.29 -25.04
C SER A 571 2.31 23.03 -25.65
N LEU A 572 1.97 23.09 -26.93
CA LEU A 572 1.44 21.93 -27.66
C LEU A 572 2.46 20.80 -27.75
N LEU A 573 3.76 21.11 -27.85
CA LEU A 573 4.81 20.10 -27.87
C LEU A 573 4.93 19.33 -26.54
N ASN A 574 4.36 19.89 -25.49
CA ASN A 574 4.31 19.34 -24.16
C ASN A 574 2.88 18.86 -23.79
N ALA A 575 2.12 18.36 -24.77
CA ALA A 575 0.79 17.88 -24.52
C ALA A 575 0.76 16.80 -23.41
N GLN A 576 -0.19 16.93 -22.50
CA GLN A 576 -0.26 16.13 -21.27
C GLN A 576 -1.29 15.01 -21.35
N GLN A 577 -0.91 13.83 -20.92
CA GLN A 577 -1.84 12.70 -20.79
C GLN A 577 -2.85 12.95 -19.67
N PHE A 578 -2.42 13.56 -18.59
CA PHE A 578 -3.23 13.88 -17.41
C PHE A 578 -3.29 15.39 -17.19
N ALA A 579 -4.40 15.86 -16.61
CA ALA A 579 -4.56 17.27 -16.29
C ALA A 579 -3.46 17.76 -15.33
N PRO A 580 -2.63 18.76 -15.70
CA PRO A 580 -1.52 19.21 -14.88
C PRO A 580 -2.02 20.11 -13.75
N VAL A 581 -1.89 19.63 -12.54
CA VAL A 581 -2.21 20.35 -11.30
C VAL A 581 -1.00 21.12 -10.84
N ASP A 582 -1.13 22.42 -10.69
CA ASP A 582 -0.05 23.28 -10.19
C ASP A 582 -0.10 23.48 -8.67
N HIS A 583 -1.28 23.44 -8.07
CA HIS A 583 -1.44 23.42 -6.62
C HIS A 583 -2.70 22.67 -6.19
N MET A 584 -2.63 22.10 -4.99
CA MET A 584 -3.73 21.38 -4.36
C MET A 584 -3.70 21.60 -2.85
N ASP A 585 -4.85 21.67 -2.22
CA ASP A 585 -4.98 21.61 -0.78
C ASP A 585 -5.94 20.51 -0.35
N ASN A 586 -5.64 19.90 0.79
CA ASN A 586 -6.49 18.89 1.41
C ASN A 586 -6.62 19.12 2.91
N PHE A 587 -7.83 19.34 3.38
CA PHE A 587 -8.17 19.27 4.80
C PHE A 587 -8.71 17.88 5.09
N TYR A 588 -8.24 17.25 6.16
CA TYR A 588 -8.76 15.96 6.62
C TYR A 588 -9.01 15.95 8.13
N ALA A 589 -10.00 15.14 8.55
CA ALA A 589 -10.24 14.79 9.95
C ALA A 589 -10.49 13.30 10.07
N THR A 590 -9.94 12.66 11.11
CA THR A 590 -10.11 11.23 11.40
C THR A 590 -10.58 11.00 12.83
N PHE A 591 -11.37 9.95 13.02
CA PHE A 591 -11.60 9.30 14.30
C PHE A 591 -11.07 7.88 14.21
N GLU A 592 -10.12 7.53 15.08
CA GLU A 592 -9.38 6.26 15.00
C GLU A 592 -9.47 5.51 16.32
N VAL A 593 -9.73 4.21 16.23
CA VAL A 593 -9.83 3.31 17.39
C VAL A 593 -8.96 2.09 17.14
N PHE A 594 -8.08 1.77 18.08
CA PHE A 594 -7.29 0.54 18.12
C PHE A 594 -7.85 -0.42 19.18
N PHE A 595 -7.88 -1.71 18.88
CA PHE A 595 -8.45 -2.74 19.76
C PHE A 595 -7.72 -4.07 19.67
#